data_72db0d0ef2404d3540642194d7dd67ae
#
_entry.id   72db0d0ef2404d3540642194d7dd67ae
#
_cell.length_a   1.000
_cell.length_b   1.000
_cell.length_c   1.000
_cell.angle_alpha   90.00
_cell.angle_beta   90.00
_cell.angle_gamma   90.00
#
_symmetry.space_group_name_H-M   'P 1'
#
loop_
_entity.id
_entity.type
_entity.pdbx_description
1 polymer ?
#
loop_
_entity_poly.entity_id
_entity_poly.type
_entity_poly.pdbx_seq_one_letter_code
_entity_poly.pdbx_strand_id
1 'polypeptide(L)'
;MRLLLDTHIFLWAVSGSPALKPDARRLIEHASEVYVSAASVWEVAIKARLGKIDADPQALAAAIDASGFLELPVSAVHAAGVARLERHHNDPFDRLLVAQAIAEPLRLVTVDEVLRKYSDLVLVL
;
A
#
# COMPACT_ATOMS: atom_id res chain seq x y z
N MET A 1 2.27 14.10 8.35
CA MET A 1 1.51 13.37 7.32
C MET A 1 1.58 11.88 7.62
N ARG A 2 0.45 11.21 7.55
CA ARG A 2 0.34 9.77 7.79
C ARG A 2 0.09 9.08 6.45
N LEU A 3 0.92 8.11 6.10
CA LEU A 3 0.90 7.47 4.80
C LEU A 3 0.48 5.99 4.89
N LEU A 4 -0.20 5.52 3.85
CA LEU A 4 -0.39 4.10 3.56
C LEU A 4 0.30 3.83 2.22
N LEU A 5 1.26 2.93 2.21
CA LEU A 5 1.98 2.58 0.97
C LEU A 5 1.19 1.53 0.19
N ASP A 6 1.06 1.70 -1.13
CA ASP A 6 0.57 0.59 -1.93
C ASP A 6 1.64 -0.51 -2.01
N THR A 7 1.26 -1.66 -2.52
CA THR A 7 2.12 -2.84 -2.50
C THR A 7 3.45 -2.62 -3.23
N HIS A 8 3.44 -1.99 -4.41
CA HIS A 8 4.66 -1.76 -5.17
C HIS A 8 5.57 -0.73 -4.50
N ILE A 9 4.99 0.35 -3.95
CA ILE A 9 5.76 1.34 -3.21
C ILE A 9 6.45 0.70 -2.00
N PHE A 10 5.74 -0.16 -1.28
CA PHE A 10 6.32 -0.90 -0.16
C PHE A 10 7.48 -1.79 -0.63
N LEU A 11 7.28 -2.57 -1.68
CA LEU A 11 8.32 -3.43 -2.23
C LEU A 11 9.57 -2.64 -2.63
N TRP A 12 9.38 -1.50 -3.30
CA TRP A 12 10.49 -0.66 -3.73
C TRP A 12 11.21 -0.02 -2.55
N ALA A 13 10.47 0.39 -1.53
CA ALA A 13 11.06 1.02 -0.34
C ALA A 13 11.99 0.06 0.41
N VAL A 14 11.54 -1.19 0.63
CA VAL A 14 12.31 -2.15 1.43
C VAL A 14 13.45 -2.80 0.63
N SER A 15 13.33 -2.87 -0.69
CA SER A 15 14.37 -3.45 -1.56
C SER A 15 15.42 -2.46 -2.04
N GLY A 16 15.24 -1.16 -1.74
CA GLY A 16 16.13 -0.12 -2.24
C GLY A 16 16.06 0.07 -3.75
N SER A 17 14.91 -0.24 -4.36
CA SER A 17 14.73 -0.16 -5.80
C SER A 17 14.88 1.27 -6.32
N PRO A 18 15.59 1.50 -7.44
CA PRO A 18 15.66 2.82 -8.07
C PRO A 18 14.32 3.25 -8.70
N ALA A 19 13.35 2.37 -8.82
CA ALA A 19 11.99 2.71 -9.23
C ALA A 19 11.34 3.69 -8.25
N LEU A 20 11.71 3.63 -6.97
CA LEU A 20 11.31 4.62 -5.98
C LEU A 20 12.29 5.79 -6.02
N LYS A 21 11.87 6.90 -6.60
CA LYS A 21 12.72 8.07 -6.84
C LYS A 21 13.08 8.78 -5.53
N PRO A 22 14.19 9.57 -5.51
CA PRO A 22 14.65 10.23 -4.29
C PRO A 22 13.61 11.11 -3.59
N ASP A 23 12.78 11.83 -4.33
CA ASP A 23 11.72 12.66 -3.75
C ASP A 23 10.67 11.80 -3.01
N ALA A 24 10.33 10.65 -3.57
CA ALA A 24 9.40 9.72 -2.95
C ALA A 24 9.99 9.12 -1.67
N ARG A 25 11.29 8.79 -1.68
CA ARG A 25 11.97 8.30 -0.47
C ARG A 25 11.95 9.35 0.63
N ARG A 26 12.22 10.61 0.29
CA ARG A 26 12.19 11.70 1.27
C ARG A 26 10.79 11.88 1.85
N LEU A 27 9.75 11.77 1.04
CA LEU A 27 8.35 11.83 1.51
C LEU A 27 8.10 10.76 2.59
N ILE A 28 8.52 9.53 2.33
CA ILE A 28 8.34 8.41 3.26
C ILE A 28 9.18 8.63 4.53
N GLU A 29 10.44 9.04 4.39
CA GLU A 29 11.33 9.27 5.53
C GLU A 29 10.85 10.38 6.46
N HIS A 30 10.21 11.41 5.92
CA HIS A 30 9.74 12.57 6.71
C HIS A 30 8.30 12.45 7.18
N ALA A 31 7.58 11.39 6.80
CA ALA A 31 6.22 11.17 7.27
C ALA A 31 6.20 10.87 8.77
N SER A 32 5.16 11.34 9.45
CA SER A 32 5.00 11.08 10.88
C SER A 32 4.73 9.61 11.17
N GLU A 33 3.96 8.95 10.30
CA GLU A 33 3.68 7.52 10.38
C GLU A 33 3.55 6.96 8.96
N VAL A 34 4.08 5.75 8.76
CA VAL A 34 3.99 5.04 7.47
C VAL A 34 3.42 3.66 7.74
N TYR A 35 2.28 3.39 7.13
CA TYR A 35 1.56 2.13 7.28
C TYR A 35 1.72 1.25 6.04
N VAL A 36 1.76 -0.06 6.28
CA VAL A 36 1.68 -1.09 5.25
C VAL A 36 0.54 -2.01 5.63
N SER A 37 -0.38 -2.23 4.70
CA SER A 37 -1.53 -3.09 4.93
C SER A 37 -1.13 -4.57 4.97
N ALA A 38 -1.75 -5.33 5.86
CA ALA A 38 -1.67 -6.79 5.83
C ALA A 38 -2.13 -7.34 4.46
N ALA A 39 -3.04 -6.64 3.77
CA ALA A 39 -3.48 -7.01 2.43
C ALA A 39 -2.35 -6.98 1.42
N SER A 40 -1.37 -6.08 1.55
CA SER A 40 -0.22 -6.02 0.66
C SER A 40 0.67 -7.26 0.81
N VAL A 41 0.87 -7.75 2.03
CA VAL A 41 1.61 -8.99 2.27
C VAL A 41 0.85 -10.17 1.66
N TRP A 42 -0.46 -10.20 1.80
CA TRP A 42 -1.31 -11.24 1.21
C TRP A 42 -1.23 -11.22 -0.33
N GLU A 43 -1.29 -10.03 -0.93
CA GLU A 43 -1.13 -9.88 -2.39
C GLU A 43 0.19 -10.49 -2.85
N VAL A 44 1.29 -10.18 -2.16
CA VAL A 44 2.60 -10.74 -2.49
C VAL A 44 2.62 -12.26 -2.33
N ALA A 45 1.99 -12.79 -1.28
CA ALA A 45 1.93 -14.24 -1.06
C ALA A 45 1.24 -14.95 -2.23
N ILE A 46 0.14 -14.39 -2.74
CA ILE A 46 -0.57 -14.94 -3.89
C ILE A 46 0.29 -14.84 -5.15
N LYS A 47 0.84 -13.65 -5.43
CA LYS A 47 1.58 -13.40 -6.67
C LYS A 47 2.93 -14.10 -6.71
N ALA A 48 3.59 -14.26 -5.57
CA ALA A 48 4.85 -15.01 -5.49
C ALA A 48 4.61 -16.48 -5.82
N ARG A 49 3.53 -17.06 -5.33
CA ARG A 49 3.18 -18.45 -5.64
C ARG A 49 2.88 -18.65 -7.12
N LEU A 50 2.34 -17.64 -7.77
CA LEU A 50 2.05 -17.67 -9.22
C LEU A 50 3.27 -17.33 -10.07
N GLY A 51 4.41 -17.03 -9.46
CA GLY A 51 5.62 -16.64 -10.18
C GLY A 51 5.59 -15.23 -10.74
N LYS A 52 4.64 -14.38 -10.32
CA LYS A 52 4.48 -13.01 -10.82
C LYS A 52 5.31 -11.98 -10.07
N ILE A 53 5.69 -12.28 -8.83
CA ILE A 53 6.55 -11.44 -8.00
C ILE A 53 7.64 -12.33 -7.41
N ASP A 54 8.89 -11.89 -7.50
CA ASP A 54 10.01 -12.54 -6.86
C ASP A 54 10.25 -11.88 -5.50
N ALA A 55 9.54 -12.38 -4.48
CA ALA A 55 9.66 -11.90 -3.11
C ALA A 55 9.19 -12.97 -2.13
N ASP A 56 9.77 -12.95 -0.93
CA ASP A 56 9.38 -13.83 0.16
C ASP A 56 8.37 -13.08 1.05
N PRO A 57 7.10 -13.52 1.10
CA PRO A 57 6.08 -12.83 1.89
C PRO A 57 6.38 -12.80 3.38
N GLN A 58 7.05 -13.82 3.91
CA GLN A 58 7.42 -13.84 5.34
C GLN A 58 8.51 -12.82 5.65
N ALA A 59 9.48 -12.68 4.76
CA ALA A 59 10.52 -11.66 4.89
C ALA A 59 9.91 -10.25 4.79
N LEU A 60 8.93 -10.05 3.92
CA LEU A 60 8.25 -8.77 3.80
C LEU A 60 7.43 -8.42 5.04
N ALA A 61 6.75 -9.39 5.63
CA ALA A 61 6.03 -9.17 6.89
C ALA A 61 6.97 -8.70 8.00
N ALA A 62 8.14 -9.31 8.10
CA ALA A 62 9.17 -8.89 9.08
C ALA A 62 9.75 -7.52 8.74
N ALA A 63 9.84 -7.17 7.46
CA ALA A 63 10.41 -5.91 7.01
C ALA A 63 9.56 -4.69 7.38
N ILE A 64 8.26 -4.86 7.63
CA ILE A 64 7.39 -3.75 8.04
C ILE A 64 7.94 -3.10 9.30
N ASP A 65 8.08 -3.87 10.36
CA ASP A 65 8.59 -3.38 11.64
C ASP A 65 10.05 -2.98 11.54
N ALA A 66 10.88 -3.80 10.89
CA ALA A 66 12.31 -3.52 10.73
C ALA A 66 12.59 -2.22 9.99
N SER A 67 11.68 -1.78 9.12
CA SER A 67 11.80 -0.51 8.38
C SER A 67 11.24 0.69 9.14
N GLY A 68 10.70 0.48 10.34
CA GLY A 68 10.03 1.53 11.10
C GLY A 68 8.62 1.81 10.63
N PHE A 69 8.04 0.94 9.81
CA PHE A 69 6.66 1.06 9.36
C PHE A 69 5.72 0.40 10.35
N LEU A 70 4.45 0.72 10.23
CA LEU A 70 3.37 0.18 11.07
C LEU A 70 2.48 -0.73 10.22
N GLU A 71 2.14 -1.89 10.75
CA GLU A 71 1.19 -2.76 10.08
C GLU A 71 -0.22 -2.20 10.22
N LEU A 72 -0.97 -2.17 9.13
CA LEU A 72 -2.40 -1.86 9.14
C LEU A 72 -3.20 -3.14 8.95
N PRO A 73 -3.84 -3.66 10.00
CA PRO A 73 -4.70 -4.84 9.86
C PRO A 73 -5.92 -4.53 8.98
N VAL A 74 -6.44 -5.53 8.30
CA VAL A 74 -7.70 -5.42 7.56
C VAL A 74 -8.85 -5.73 8.51
N SER A 75 -9.69 -4.72 8.76
CA SER A 75 -10.89 -4.89 9.59
C SER A 75 -12.13 -5.19 8.73
N ALA A 76 -13.21 -5.61 9.38
CA ALA A 76 -14.48 -5.79 8.69
C ALA A 76 -15.02 -4.48 8.10
N VAL A 77 -14.78 -3.35 8.79
CA VAL A 77 -15.16 -2.03 8.28
C VAL A 77 -14.41 -1.70 7.00
N HIS A 78 -13.11 -1.98 6.94
CA HIS A 78 -12.32 -1.81 5.72
C HIS A 78 -12.88 -2.63 4.57
N ALA A 79 -13.11 -3.92 4.81
CA ALA A 79 -13.61 -4.83 3.79
C ALA A 79 -14.99 -4.41 3.28
N ALA A 80 -15.88 -4.04 4.17
CA ALA A 80 -17.24 -3.59 3.81
C ALA A 80 -17.20 -2.27 3.03
N GLY A 81 -16.23 -1.39 3.34
CA GLY A 81 -16.07 -0.10 2.67
C GLY A 81 -15.79 -0.22 1.17
N VAL A 82 -15.23 -1.34 0.72
CA VAL A 82 -14.99 -1.57 -0.71
C VAL A 82 -16.30 -1.51 -1.52
N ALA A 83 -17.42 -1.91 -0.95
CA ALA A 83 -18.72 -1.88 -1.61
C ALA A 83 -19.18 -0.47 -1.99
N ARG A 84 -18.68 0.56 -1.31
CA ARG A 84 -19.04 1.96 -1.58
C ARG A 84 -18.21 2.60 -2.67
N LEU A 85 -17.14 1.94 -3.11
CA LEU A 85 -16.26 2.49 -4.14
C LEU A 85 -16.88 2.32 -5.51
N GLU A 86 -16.83 3.39 -6.33
CA GLU A 86 -17.18 3.30 -7.73
C GLU A 86 -16.20 2.38 -8.45
N ARG A 87 -16.61 1.87 -9.61
CA ARG A 87 -15.78 0.92 -10.35
C ARG A 87 -14.85 1.66 -11.32
N HIS A 88 -13.78 2.25 -10.78
CA HIS A 88 -12.71 2.85 -11.59
C HIS A 88 -11.56 1.89 -11.85
N HIS A 89 -11.40 0.87 -11.01
CA HIS A 89 -10.32 -0.10 -11.05
C HIS A 89 -10.88 -1.48 -10.69
N ASN A 90 -10.32 -2.53 -11.30
CA ASN A 90 -10.79 -3.90 -11.06
C ASN A 90 -9.94 -4.68 -10.06
N ASP A 91 -8.75 -4.19 -9.72
CA ASP A 91 -7.85 -4.88 -8.79
C ASP A 91 -8.42 -4.84 -7.37
N PRO A 92 -8.77 -6.00 -6.79
CA PRO A 92 -9.38 -6.04 -5.46
C PRO A 92 -8.41 -5.58 -4.36
N PHE A 93 -7.11 -5.78 -4.52
CA PHE A 93 -6.13 -5.33 -3.53
C PHE A 93 -6.04 -3.81 -3.50
N ASP A 94 -5.94 -3.17 -4.67
CA ASP A 94 -5.89 -1.71 -4.76
C ASP A 94 -7.18 -1.09 -4.22
N ARG A 95 -8.33 -1.67 -4.53
CA ARG A 95 -9.61 -1.19 -4.02
C ARG A 95 -9.69 -1.30 -2.49
N LEU A 96 -9.17 -2.37 -1.93
CA LEU A 96 -9.13 -2.53 -0.47
C LEU A 96 -8.21 -1.49 0.17
N LEU A 97 -7.05 -1.20 -0.43
CA LEU A 97 -6.15 -0.16 0.08
C LEU A 97 -6.82 1.21 0.06
N VAL A 98 -7.58 1.54 -1.00
CA VAL A 98 -8.35 2.78 -1.06
C VAL A 98 -9.38 2.83 0.07
N ALA A 99 -10.11 1.76 0.31
CA ALA A 99 -11.10 1.69 1.39
C ALA A 99 -10.44 1.89 2.76
N GLN A 100 -9.27 1.29 2.97
CA GLN A 100 -8.51 1.47 4.21
C GLN A 100 -8.06 2.93 4.39
N ALA A 101 -7.53 3.53 3.33
CA ALA A 101 -7.07 4.92 3.37
C ALA A 101 -8.21 5.87 3.74
N ILE A 102 -9.39 5.67 3.18
CA ILE A 102 -10.57 6.49 3.47
C ILE A 102 -11.03 6.30 4.92
N ALA A 103 -11.02 5.08 5.41
CA ALA A 103 -11.55 4.76 6.74
C ALA A 103 -10.67 5.27 7.89
N GLU A 104 -9.32 5.26 7.73
CA GLU A 104 -8.39 5.55 8.83
C GLU A 104 -8.27 7.02 9.27
N PRO A 105 -8.32 8.12 8.49
CA PRO A 105 -7.89 8.34 7.12
C PRO A 105 -6.36 8.44 6.99
N LEU A 106 -5.85 7.93 5.86
CA LEU A 106 -4.41 7.95 5.53
C LEU A 106 -4.23 8.42 4.09
N ARG A 107 -3.08 8.96 3.76
CA ARG A 107 -2.75 9.27 2.38
C ARG A 107 -2.19 8.01 1.69
N LEU A 108 -2.88 7.53 0.68
CA LEU A 108 -2.44 6.36 -0.09
C LEU A 108 -1.39 6.78 -1.12
N VAL A 109 -0.17 6.28 -0.96
CA VAL A 109 0.95 6.57 -1.86
C VAL A 109 1.02 5.47 -2.91
N THR A 110 0.92 5.85 -4.18
CA THR A 110 0.86 4.93 -5.32
C THR A 110 1.48 5.55 -6.56
N VAL A 111 1.75 4.74 -7.58
CA VAL A 111 2.08 5.22 -8.92
C VAL A 111 0.93 5.01 -9.91
N ASP A 112 -0.18 4.44 -9.45
CA ASP A 112 -1.35 4.17 -10.30
C ASP A 112 -2.26 5.39 -10.35
N GLU A 113 -2.23 6.08 -11.47
CA GLU A 113 -3.00 7.30 -11.71
C GLU A 113 -4.51 7.09 -11.57
N VAL A 114 -5.02 5.88 -11.90
CA VAL A 114 -6.45 5.58 -11.84
C VAL A 114 -6.99 5.70 -10.41
N LEU A 115 -6.17 5.38 -9.41
CA LEU A 115 -6.60 5.42 -8.01
C LEU A 115 -6.92 6.83 -7.53
N ARG A 116 -6.39 7.87 -8.18
CA ARG A 116 -6.69 9.27 -7.85
C ARG A 116 -8.19 9.57 -7.95
N LYS A 117 -8.92 8.85 -8.80
CA LYS A 117 -10.36 9.05 -8.99
C LYS A 117 -11.19 8.69 -7.78
N TYR A 118 -10.65 7.91 -6.84
CA TYR A 118 -11.40 7.46 -5.66
C TYR A 118 -11.43 8.47 -4.52
N SER A 119 -10.37 9.26 -4.34
CA SER A 119 -10.26 10.15 -3.18
C SER A 119 -9.11 11.12 -3.33
N ASP A 120 -9.26 12.31 -2.74
CA ASP A 120 -8.18 13.29 -2.60
C ASP A 120 -7.06 12.80 -1.66
N LEU A 121 -7.30 11.73 -0.90
CA LEU A 121 -6.27 11.11 -0.06
C LEU A 121 -5.23 10.35 -0.87
N VAL A 122 -5.53 10.03 -2.14
CA VAL A 122 -4.58 9.33 -3.01
C VAL A 122 -3.49 10.30 -3.48
N LEU A 123 -2.24 9.93 -3.23
CA LEU A 123 -1.06 10.67 -3.64
C LEU A 123 -0.32 9.86 -4.70
N VAL A 124 -0.39 10.30 -5.95
CA VAL A 124 0.28 9.64 -7.08
C VAL A 124 1.67 10.23 -7.25
N LEU A 125 2.66 9.37 -7.23
CA LEU A 125 4.07 9.75 -7.41
C LEU A 125 4.46 9.88 -8.88
#